data_17f1192deaf4ce42a74980b792f2d8d9
#
_entry.id   17f1192deaf4ce42a74980b792f2d8d9
#
_cell.length_a   1.000
_cell.length_b   1.000
_cell.length_c   1.000
_cell.angle_alpha   90.00
_cell.angle_beta   90.00
_cell.angle_gamma   90.00
#
_symmetry.space_group_name_H-M   'P 1'
#
loop_
_entity.id
_entity.type
_entity.pdbx_description
1 polymer ?
#
loop_
_entity_poly.entity_id
_entity_poly.type
_entity_poly.pdbx_seq_one_letter_code
_entity_poly.pdbx_strand_id
1 'polypeptide(L)'
;RFRRGHPHPDRASTAGTNELIWNGTYEGVPAPEGTFHLTVRLGEETSSVPIHIGPYAPYMNHLRLENGDVTPETPLRVTFTASQYGTVTWSVYDAAGTRQALGSAVAEAGPCEVTWDGTLPDGATLPDGDYAFALVLTDDTGFDSNEEHVTATVSGFLREAATDTPTETPAPTNTPEPAATEAPAETEPPADTPQPTAARSFTPSYRSTDTSDTSLNYWTLPMDITDEAAVWEVLMQPITVVDGHQQAFIYVRSEPSDDAEAVGEITCASQGVHVLETLDNGWSRIEAYSSSFADSKVKAYAKFISGYVPTKKLKQITPSQEYGLVVDKLTQRLYLFKEGKLYSTMLCSTGLVNKDQPWNETMSGEYLIVSASGGFMSGNMHCAMGMRFNDGDKMHEVPYILNRDGSKNYGYTEPDLGKRASHGCLRVQRKRTPEGVNMAWLWNNRAKNVKLLIWEDWPGRQIPIPADDFQLYYNPNGGVSYHSQATCYSIKNSKNVTMQAFTYGELEQEPYASLKRCEYCAPALRRAEYEEINAQYRALEASGAETSFELTN
;
A
#
# COMPACT_ATOMS: atom_id res chain seq x y z
N ARG A 1 13.27 -7.04 30.23
CA ARG A 1 14.34 -7.98 30.70
C ARG A 1 13.68 -9.32 30.86
N PHE A 2 13.74 -10.16 29.82
CA PHE A 2 13.46 -11.58 29.99
C PHE A 2 14.40 -12.09 31.10
N ARG A 3 13.85 -12.41 32.23
CA ARG A 3 14.65 -13.00 33.30
C ARG A 3 15.10 -14.37 32.84
N ARG A 4 16.38 -14.65 33.02
CA ARG A 4 16.93 -16.00 32.97
C ARG A 4 16.02 -16.96 33.73
N GLY A 5 15.50 -17.98 33.04
CA GLY A 5 15.11 -19.21 33.71
C GLY A 5 13.65 -19.40 34.06
N HIS A 6 12.68 -19.06 33.18
CA HIS A 6 11.44 -19.81 33.20
C HIS A 6 11.51 -20.86 32.10
N PRO A 7 11.57 -22.16 32.46
CA PRO A 7 11.53 -23.21 31.46
C PRO A 7 10.16 -23.21 30.79
N HIS A 8 10.15 -23.25 29.49
CA HIS A 8 9.02 -23.78 28.74
C HIS A 8 8.69 -25.17 29.33
N PRO A 9 7.41 -25.58 29.45
CA PRO A 9 7.07 -26.86 30.07
C PRO A 9 7.89 -27.98 29.44
N ASP A 10 8.44 -28.82 30.31
CA ASP A 10 9.26 -29.98 29.95
C ASP A 10 8.54 -30.80 28.91
N ARG A 11 8.99 -30.73 27.66
CA ARG A 11 8.47 -31.58 26.60
C ARG A 11 9.31 -32.84 26.61
N ALA A 12 8.67 -34.00 26.79
CA ALA A 12 9.33 -35.29 26.68
C ALA A 12 9.95 -35.39 25.27
N SER A 13 11.29 -35.50 25.20
CA SER A 13 12.02 -35.72 23.97
C SER A 13 12.18 -37.24 23.74
N THR A 14 12.10 -37.67 22.48
CA THR A 14 12.40 -39.01 22.03
C THR A 14 13.80 -39.03 21.42
N ALA A 15 14.45 -40.21 21.42
CA ALA A 15 15.72 -40.35 20.71
C ALA A 15 15.53 -40.07 19.22
N GLY A 16 16.37 -39.20 18.66
CA GLY A 16 16.29 -38.75 17.26
C GLY A 16 16.12 -37.24 17.11
N THR A 17 15.68 -36.80 15.93
CA THR A 17 15.47 -35.38 15.66
C THR A 17 14.16 -34.91 16.34
N ASN A 18 14.27 -33.87 17.16
CA ASN A 18 13.14 -33.22 17.81
C ASN A 18 13.03 -31.79 17.29
N GLU A 19 11.79 -31.34 17.08
CA GLU A 19 11.48 -29.98 16.63
C GLU A 19 10.82 -29.20 17.77
N LEU A 20 11.37 -28.02 18.06
CA LEU A 20 10.79 -27.05 18.97
C LEU A 20 10.40 -25.83 18.17
N ILE A 21 9.13 -25.48 18.17
CA ILE A 21 8.62 -24.28 17.51
C ILE A 21 8.30 -23.25 18.58
N TRP A 22 8.94 -22.08 18.46
CA TRP A 22 8.62 -20.91 19.27
C TRP A 22 8.07 -19.83 18.33
N ASN A 23 6.92 -19.27 18.69
CA ASN A 23 6.20 -18.28 17.89
C ASN A 23 6.65 -16.82 18.12
N GLY A 24 7.76 -16.60 18.84
CA GLY A 24 8.24 -15.26 19.16
C GLY A 24 7.54 -14.59 20.35
N THR A 25 6.63 -15.30 21.04
CA THR A 25 5.92 -14.73 22.19
C THR A 25 6.26 -15.45 23.50
N TYR A 26 6.14 -14.75 24.61
CA TYR A 26 6.16 -15.29 25.97
C TYR A 26 4.88 -14.86 26.69
N GLU A 27 4.10 -15.83 27.17
CA GLU A 27 2.78 -15.61 27.82
C GLU A 27 1.83 -14.72 26.96
N GLY A 28 1.92 -14.88 25.61
CA GLY A 28 1.12 -14.11 24.67
C GLY A 28 1.67 -12.72 24.36
N VAL A 29 2.76 -12.29 24.97
CA VAL A 29 3.44 -11.03 24.69
C VAL A 29 4.60 -11.28 23.73
N PRO A 30 4.73 -10.53 22.61
CA PRO A 30 5.86 -10.61 21.70
C PRO A 30 7.18 -10.36 22.43
N ALA A 31 8.20 -11.12 22.11
CA ALA A 31 9.54 -10.85 22.60
C ALA A 31 10.06 -9.55 21.98
N PRO A 32 10.72 -8.66 22.74
CA PRO A 32 11.26 -7.42 22.20
C PRO A 32 12.32 -7.69 21.13
N GLU A 33 12.57 -6.70 20.30
CA GLU A 33 13.64 -6.77 19.31
C GLU A 33 15.01 -6.98 19.95
N GLY A 34 15.87 -7.68 19.24
CA GLY A 34 17.24 -7.90 19.67
C GLY A 34 17.78 -9.30 19.40
N THR A 35 19.00 -9.52 19.84
CA THR A 35 19.62 -10.84 19.77
C THR A 35 19.43 -11.58 21.08
N PHE A 36 18.79 -12.73 21.00
CA PHE A 36 18.54 -13.64 22.10
C PHE A 36 19.28 -14.95 21.87
N HIS A 37 19.44 -15.74 22.92
CA HIS A 37 19.97 -17.07 22.82
C HIS A 37 18.89 -18.08 23.18
N LEU A 38 18.48 -18.88 22.20
CA LEU A 38 17.65 -20.04 22.44
C LEU A 38 18.56 -21.14 23.03
N THR A 39 18.31 -21.51 24.28
CA THR A 39 19.08 -22.52 24.98
C THR A 39 18.21 -23.76 25.19
N VAL A 40 18.68 -24.89 24.66
CA VAL A 40 18.05 -26.19 24.85
C VAL A 40 18.93 -26.98 25.85
N ARG A 41 18.30 -27.53 26.86
CA ARG A 41 18.96 -28.37 27.88
C ARG A 41 18.38 -29.78 27.83
N LEU A 42 19.28 -30.75 27.74
CA LEU A 42 18.93 -32.17 27.80
C LEU A 42 19.80 -32.84 28.90
N GLY A 43 19.21 -33.11 30.04
CA GLY A 43 19.94 -33.56 31.22
C GLY A 43 20.95 -32.49 31.68
N GLU A 44 22.23 -32.83 31.71
CA GLU A 44 23.32 -31.90 32.04
C GLU A 44 23.89 -31.17 30.82
N GLU A 45 23.60 -31.64 29.63
CA GLU A 45 24.06 -31.02 28.39
C GLU A 45 23.20 -29.81 28.02
N THR A 46 23.87 -28.77 27.55
CA THR A 46 23.23 -27.52 27.13
C THR A 46 23.78 -27.09 25.77
N SER A 47 22.91 -26.83 24.85
CA SER A 47 23.22 -26.22 23.55
C SER A 47 22.51 -24.87 23.42
N SER A 48 23.18 -23.88 22.86
CA SER A 48 22.64 -22.54 22.71
C SER A 48 22.89 -22.01 21.31
N VAL A 49 21.84 -21.45 20.71
CA VAL A 49 21.88 -20.86 19.35
C VAL A 49 21.42 -19.41 19.44
N PRO A 50 22.17 -18.45 18.86
CA PRO A 50 21.70 -17.09 18.77
C PRO A 50 20.49 -17.01 17.81
N ILE A 51 19.45 -16.32 18.24
CA ILE A 51 18.29 -15.96 17.42
C ILE A 51 18.14 -14.45 17.43
N HIS A 52 17.80 -13.89 16.29
CA HIS A 52 17.52 -12.46 16.16
C HIS A 52 16.03 -12.24 15.96
N ILE A 53 15.47 -11.38 16.80
CA ILE A 53 14.07 -10.94 16.69
C ILE A 53 14.11 -9.55 16.12
N GLY A 54 13.56 -9.41 14.92
CA GLY A 54 13.44 -8.13 14.22
C GLY A 54 12.14 -7.41 14.56
N PRO A 55 11.93 -6.20 13.98
CA PRO A 55 10.75 -5.40 14.23
C PRO A 55 9.47 -6.10 13.78
N TYR A 56 8.45 -6.00 14.61
CA TYR A 56 7.08 -6.45 14.31
C TYR A 56 6.25 -5.25 13.86
N ALA A 57 5.29 -5.48 12.95
CA ALA A 57 4.27 -4.47 12.72
C ALA A 57 3.47 -4.24 14.01
N PRO A 58 3.16 -2.99 14.34
CA PRO A 58 2.31 -2.72 15.48
C PRO A 58 0.92 -3.32 15.27
N TYR A 59 0.30 -3.81 16.32
CA TYR A 59 -1.09 -4.25 16.32
C TYR A 59 -1.70 -4.06 17.71
N MET A 60 -3.03 -3.99 17.75
CA MET A 60 -3.80 -3.95 18.98
C MET A 60 -4.64 -5.21 19.08
N ASN A 61 -4.70 -5.79 20.27
CA ASN A 61 -5.51 -6.97 20.58
C ASN A 61 -6.47 -6.66 21.72
N HIS A 62 -7.46 -7.53 21.88
CA HIS A 62 -8.40 -7.50 23.00
C HIS A 62 -9.09 -6.14 23.17
N LEU A 63 -9.40 -5.49 22.04
CA LEU A 63 -10.14 -4.24 22.06
C LEU A 63 -11.50 -4.46 22.72
N ARG A 64 -11.78 -3.70 23.78
CA ARG A 64 -13.03 -3.75 24.54
C ARG A 64 -13.55 -2.36 24.80
N LEU A 65 -14.81 -2.19 24.52
CA LEU A 65 -15.56 -1.02 24.91
C LEU A 65 -16.12 -1.26 26.32
N GLU A 66 -15.56 -0.58 27.33
CA GLU A 66 -16.02 -0.68 28.72
C GLU A 66 -17.27 0.17 28.92
N ASN A 67 -17.37 1.30 28.22
CA ASN A 67 -18.55 2.15 28.18
C ASN A 67 -18.68 2.78 26.79
N GLY A 68 -19.82 2.59 26.15
CA GLY A 68 -20.12 3.10 24.81
C GLY A 68 -21.07 4.30 24.78
N ASP A 69 -21.73 4.59 25.89
CA ASP A 69 -22.64 5.74 26.04
C ASP A 69 -21.85 6.93 26.62
N VAL A 70 -21.55 7.90 25.76
CA VAL A 70 -20.76 9.09 26.09
C VAL A 70 -21.68 10.23 26.43
N THR A 71 -21.64 10.66 27.69
CA THR A 71 -22.40 11.81 28.23
C THR A 71 -21.44 12.77 28.95
N PRO A 72 -21.86 14.00 29.30
CA PRO A 72 -21.02 14.91 30.11
C PRO A 72 -20.49 14.33 31.41
N GLU A 73 -21.19 13.33 31.99
CA GLU A 73 -20.83 12.68 33.24
C GLU A 73 -20.11 11.33 33.03
N THR A 74 -20.17 10.78 31.82
CA THR A 74 -19.71 9.42 31.55
C THR A 74 -18.82 9.40 30.29
N PRO A 75 -17.50 9.38 30.42
CA PRO A 75 -16.60 9.32 29.25
C PRO A 75 -16.61 7.95 28.60
N LEU A 76 -16.33 7.92 27.28
CA LEU A 76 -15.95 6.70 26.57
C LEU A 76 -14.73 6.09 27.26
N ARG A 77 -14.72 4.76 27.36
CA ARG A 77 -13.59 4.02 27.88
C ARG A 77 -13.34 2.79 27.03
N VAL A 78 -12.17 2.75 26.39
CA VAL A 78 -11.73 1.65 25.53
C VAL A 78 -10.44 1.08 26.08
N THR A 79 -10.42 -0.23 26.33
CA THR A 79 -9.23 -0.97 26.73
C THR A 79 -8.73 -1.85 25.58
N PHE A 80 -7.42 -2.02 25.49
CA PHE A 80 -6.78 -2.86 24.48
C PHE A 80 -5.40 -3.32 24.95
N THR A 81 -4.78 -4.23 24.22
CA THR A 81 -3.38 -4.63 24.43
C THR A 81 -2.55 -4.18 23.26
N ALA A 82 -1.61 -3.28 23.47
CA ALA A 82 -0.64 -2.86 22.46
C ALA A 82 0.48 -3.91 22.30
N SER A 83 0.83 -4.25 21.08
CA SER A 83 1.86 -5.23 20.78
C SER A 83 3.28 -4.76 21.12
N GLN A 84 3.49 -3.47 21.06
CA GLN A 84 4.80 -2.82 21.25
C GLN A 84 4.63 -1.37 21.68
N TYR A 85 5.74 -0.74 22.07
CA TYR A 85 5.79 0.69 22.34
C TYR A 85 5.45 1.48 21.07
N GLY A 86 4.71 2.58 21.24
CA GLY A 86 4.34 3.46 20.14
C GLY A 86 3.44 4.60 20.60
N THR A 87 2.80 5.24 19.65
CA THR A 87 1.80 6.27 19.89
C THR A 87 0.44 5.77 19.43
N VAL A 88 -0.53 5.67 20.34
CA VAL A 88 -1.91 5.44 19.95
C VAL A 88 -2.58 6.78 19.65
N THR A 89 -3.22 6.87 18.49
CA THR A 89 -4.07 8.01 18.11
C THR A 89 -5.51 7.56 18.03
N TRP A 90 -6.44 8.42 18.42
CA TRP A 90 -7.86 8.12 18.32
C TRP A 90 -8.63 9.26 17.69
N SER A 91 -9.72 8.90 17.04
CA SER A 91 -10.58 9.80 16.27
C SER A 91 -12.00 9.28 16.23
N VAL A 92 -12.96 10.13 15.86
CA VAL A 92 -14.33 9.74 15.56
C VAL A 92 -14.64 9.97 14.08
N TYR A 93 -15.54 9.15 13.55
CA TYR A 93 -16.16 9.35 12.26
C TYR A 93 -17.64 9.64 12.46
N ASP A 94 -18.12 10.69 11.81
CA ASP A 94 -19.55 10.99 11.75
C ASP A 94 -20.29 10.08 10.75
N ALA A 95 -21.61 10.21 10.69
CA ALA A 95 -22.44 9.43 9.78
C ALA A 95 -22.14 9.70 8.28
N ALA A 96 -21.46 10.81 7.96
CA ALA A 96 -21.00 11.15 6.62
C ALA A 96 -19.59 10.59 6.33
N GLY A 97 -18.97 9.92 7.29
CA GLY A 97 -17.61 9.39 7.20
C GLY A 97 -16.52 10.46 7.37
N THR A 98 -16.85 11.62 7.93
CA THR A 98 -15.86 12.67 8.21
C THR A 98 -15.09 12.33 9.48
N ARG A 99 -13.77 12.21 9.36
CA ARG A 99 -12.89 11.92 10.49
C ARG A 99 -12.55 13.18 11.25
N GLN A 100 -12.67 13.11 12.58
CA GLN A 100 -12.23 14.15 13.50
C GLN A 100 -11.23 13.54 14.50
N ALA A 101 -10.00 14.04 14.49
CA ALA A 101 -8.97 13.61 15.44
C ALA A 101 -9.33 14.12 16.84
N LEU A 102 -9.23 13.26 17.83
CA LEU A 102 -9.55 13.55 19.22
C LEU A 102 -8.31 13.67 20.09
N GLY A 103 -7.31 12.84 19.87
CA GLY A 103 -6.10 12.87 20.69
C GLY A 103 -5.10 11.80 20.35
N SER A 104 -4.01 11.80 21.11
CA SER A 104 -2.97 10.78 21.05
C SER A 104 -2.30 10.62 22.41
N ALA A 105 -1.77 9.42 22.67
CA ALA A 105 -0.97 9.14 23.86
C ALA A 105 0.10 8.11 23.55
N VAL A 106 1.16 8.09 24.36
CA VAL A 106 2.16 7.02 24.32
C VAL A 106 1.53 5.73 24.86
N ALA A 107 1.69 4.65 24.13
CA ALA A 107 1.29 3.32 24.54
C ALA A 107 2.54 2.47 24.82
N GLU A 108 2.64 1.89 26.00
CA GLU A 108 3.62 0.86 26.33
C GLU A 108 3.13 -0.49 25.80
N ALA A 109 4.06 -1.42 25.53
CA ALA A 109 3.68 -2.79 25.20
C ALA A 109 2.90 -3.43 26.35
N GLY A 110 1.69 -3.93 26.08
CA GLY A 110 0.81 -4.53 27.08
C GLY A 110 -0.55 -3.84 27.18
N PRO A 111 -1.26 -3.99 28.31
CA PRO A 111 -2.59 -3.41 28.50
C PRO A 111 -2.55 -1.88 28.49
N CYS A 112 -3.41 -1.29 27.69
CA CYS A 112 -3.59 0.16 27.51
C CYS A 112 -5.06 0.53 27.64
N GLU A 113 -5.29 1.81 27.91
CA GLU A 113 -6.63 2.39 27.99
C GLU A 113 -6.64 3.77 27.34
N VAL A 114 -7.72 4.07 26.64
CA VAL A 114 -8.03 5.39 26.11
C VAL A 114 -9.39 5.82 26.62
N THR A 115 -9.48 7.06 27.07
CA THR A 115 -10.74 7.70 27.47
C THR A 115 -11.01 8.92 26.60
N TRP A 116 -12.29 9.18 26.35
CA TRP A 116 -12.74 10.38 25.64
C TRP A 116 -14.01 10.92 26.29
N ASP A 117 -14.04 12.19 26.61
CA ASP A 117 -15.10 12.86 27.35
C ASP A 117 -16.23 13.43 26.47
N GLY A 118 -16.21 13.16 25.16
CA GLY A 118 -17.20 13.67 24.22
C GLY A 118 -16.87 15.04 23.62
N THR A 119 -15.73 15.63 23.97
CA THR A 119 -15.31 16.94 23.44
C THR A 119 -14.27 16.80 22.32
N LEU A 120 -14.29 17.75 21.40
CA LEU A 120 -13.26 17.91 20.38
C LEU A 120 -12.06 18.70 20.95
N PRO A 121 -10.87 18.64 20.32
CA PRO A 121 -9.68 19.36 20.78
C PRO A 121 -9.84 20.89 20.87
N ASP A 122 -10.78 21.46 20.13
CA ASP A 122 -11.13 22.89 20.17
C ASP A 122 -12.16 23.25 21.26
N GLY A 123 -12.60 22.25 22.04
CA GLY A 123 -13.60 22.38 23.10
C GLY A 123 -15.05 22.34 22.60
N ALA A 124 -15.28 22.14 21.30
CA ALA A 124 -16.62 21.90 20.79
C ALA A 124 -17.12 20.51 21.20
N THR A 125 -18.43 20.33 21.23
CA THR A 125 -19.07 19.03 21.46
C THR A 125 -19.65 18.49 20.16
N LEU A 126 -19.65 17.16 20.04
CA LEU A 126 -20.32 16.52 18.92
C LEU A 126 -21.86 16.57 19.11
N PRO A 127 -22.65 16.63 18.04
CA PRO A 127 -24.09 16.42 18.09
C PRO A 127 -24.41 15.04 18.66
N ASP A 128 -25.58 14.91 19.30
CA ASP A 128 -26.08 13.62 19.76
C ASP A 128 -26.20 12.65 18.56
N GLY A 129 -25.72 11.43 18.73
CA GLY A 129 -25.72 10.41 17.68
C GLY A 129 -24.69 9.31 17.87
N ASP A 130 -24.69 8.37 16.92
CA ASP A 130 -23.75 7.25 16.90
C ASP A 130 -22.51 7.61 16.06
N TYR A 131 -21.33 7.32 16.61
CA TYR A 131 -20.04 7.60 16.00
C TYR A 131 -19.17 6.35 15.99
N ALA A 132 -18.41 6.16 14.91
CA ALA A 132 -17.35 5.18 14.92
C ALA A 132 -16.10 5.80 15.59
N PHE A 133 -15.74 5.29 16.76
CA PHE A 133 -14.52 5.67 17.47
C PHE A 133 -13.39 4.76 17.01
N ALA A 134 -12.34 5.35 16.48
CA ALA A 134 -11.24 4.65 15.80
C ALA A 134 -9.92 4.84 16.53
N LEU A 135 -9.11 3.78 16.59
CA LEU A 135 -7.77 3.77 17.19
C LEU A 135 -6.75 3.25 16.20
N VAL A 136 -5.57 3.87 16.18
CA VAL A 136 -4.39 3.43 15.42
C VAL A 136 -3.18 3.49 16.34
N LEU A 137 -2.40 2.41 16.39
CA LEU A 137 -1.09 2.37 17.06
C LEU A 137 0.02 2.58 16.03
N THR A 138 0.81 3.63 16.20
CA THR A 138 1.98 3.93 15.37
C THR A 138 3.25 3.60 16.16
N ASP A 139 4.13 2.77 15.61
CA ASP A 139 5.41 2.44 16.27
C ASP A 139 6.45 3.58 16.15
N ASP A 140 7.59 3.42 16.78
CA ASP A 140 8.68 4.41 16.78
C ASP A 140 9.37 4.56 15.41
N THR A 141 9.17 3.61 14.50
CA THR A 141 9.60 3.71 13.09
C THR A 141 8.55 4.39 12.21
N GLY A 142 7.37 4.70 12.78
CA GLY A 142 6.28 5.41 12.12
C GLY A 142 5.35 4.52 11.29
N PHE A 143 5.37 3.19 11.50
CA PHE A 143 4.36 2.29 10.92
C PHE A 143 3.11 2.25 11.81
N ASP A 144 1.97 2.24 11.14
CA ASP A 144 0.65 2.19 11.76
C ASP A 144 0.15 0.74 11.84
N SER A 145 -0.59 0.43 12.91
CA SER A 145 -1.44 -0.76 12.98
C SER A 145 -2.62 -0.67 12.01
N ASN A 146 -3.41 -1.74 11.92
CA ASN A 146 -4.78 -1.58 11.41
C ASN A 146 -5.51 -0.56 12.28
N GLU A 147 -6.43 0.18 11.65
CA GLU A 147 -7.37 1.01 12.37
C GLU A 147 -8.46 0.10 12.95
N GLU A 148 -8.61 0.13 14.27
CA GLU A 148 -9.63 -0.63 15.00
C GLU A 148 -10.77 0.30 15.39
N HIS A 149 -12.01 -0.19 15.32
CA HIS A 149 -13.21 0.61 15.53
C HIS A 149 -14.10 0.04 16.63
N VAL A 150 -14.70 0.95 17.42
CA VAL A 150 -15.83 0.66 18.30
C VAL A 150 -16.92 1.71 18.07
N THR A 151 -18.18 1.36 18.29
CA THR A 151 -19.28 2.34 18.20
C THR A 151 -19.48 3.03 19.53
N ALA A 152 -19.51 4.36 19.49
CA ALA A 152 -19.82 5.21 20.63
C ALA A 152 -21.10 6.00 20.38
N THR A 153 -22.02 6.03 21.33
CA THR A 153 -23.24 6.85 21.28
C THR A 153 -23.03 8.10 22.14
N VAL A 154 -22.99 9.26 21.48
CA VAL A 154 -22.85 10.57 22.14
C VAL A 154 -24.24 11.13 22.44
N SER A 155 -24.48 11.57 23.66
CA SER A 155 -25.76 12.15 24.04
C SER A 155 -25.67 13.17 25.20
N GLY A 156 -26.59 14.12 25.25
CA GLY A 156 -26.75 15.07 26.35
C GLY A 156 -25.76 16.24 26.36
N PHE A 157 -24.95 16.44 25.34
CA PHE A 157 -24.03 17.57 25.22
C PHE A 157 -24.72 18.84 24.68
N LEU A 158 -25.75 18.69 23.84
CA LEU A 158 -26.53 19.81 23.37
C LEU A 158 -27.54 20.20 24.43
N ARG A 159 -27.27 21.26 25.22
CA ARG A 159 -28.30 21.95 25.95
C ARG A 159 -29.21 22.62 24.93
N GLU A 160 -30.49 22.24 24.85
CA GLU A 160 -31.50 23.05 24.18
C GLU A 160 -31.37 24.50 24.66
N ALA A 161 -31.02 25.40 23.73
CA ALA A 161 -31.13 26.82 24.01
C ALA A 161 -32.58 27.08 24.37
N ALA A 162 -32.82 27.56 25.58
CA ALA A 162 -34.14 27.95 26.06
C ALA A 162 -34.78 28.86 25.00
N THR A 163 -35.85 28.40 24.41
CA THR A 163 -36.65 29.16 23.48
C THR A 163 -37.26 30.35 24.20
N ASP A 164 -36.62 31.49 24.09
CA ASP A 164 -37.26 32.76 24.44
C ASP A 164 -38.44 32.99 23.47
N THR A 165 -39.59 33.00 24.03
CA THR A 165 -40.86 33.26 23.35
C THR A 165 -40.79 34.64 22.63
N PRO A 166 -41.08 34.75 21.35
CA PRO A 166 -41.06 36.04 20.67
C PRO A 166 -42.19 36.92 21.11
N THR A 167 -41.89 38.07 21.65
CA THR A 167 -42.85 39.16 21.86
C THR A 167 -43.18 39.81 20.52
N GLU A 168 -44.47 39.94 20.28
CA GLU A 168 -45.07 40.47 19.02
C GLU A 168 -44.54 41.83 18.62
N THR A 169 -44.27 41.95 17.30
CA THR A 169 -43.93 43.18 16.58
C THR A 169 -45.20 43.88 16.13
N PRO A 170 -45.37 45.20 16.28
CA PRO A 170 -46.41 45.92 15.58
C PRO A 170 -46.00 46.29 14.17
N ALA A 171 -46.97 46.21 13.27
CA ALA A 171 -46.88 46.32 11.83
C ALA A 171 -46.65 47.76 11.29
N PRO A 172 -46.38 47.91 10.00
CA PRO A 172 -45.67 49.01 9.38
C PRO A 172 -46.57 50.12 8.85
N THR A 173 -46.00 51.31 8.63
CA THR A 173 -46.71 52.40 7.95
C THR A 173 -45.81 53.02 6.84
N ASN A 174 -46.31 52.80 5.64
CA ASN A 174 -46.28 53.64 4.41
C ASN A 174 -45.05 54.38 3.91
N THR A 175 -44.76 54.00 2.67
CA THR A 175 -44.11 54.67 1.53
C THR A 175 -44.59 56.13 1.27
N PRO A 176 -43.73 57.02 0.69
CA PRO A 176 -43.93 57.32 -0.75
C PRO A 176 -42.60 57.40 -1.58
N GLU A 177 -42.76 57.01 -2.81
CA GLU A 177 -41.95 57.25 -4.02
C GLU A 177 -42.30 58.65 -4.61
N PRO A 178 -41.70 59.17 -5.70
CA PRO A 178 -40.32 59.18 -6.24
C PRO A 178 -39.80 60.56 -6.61
N ALA A 179 -38.56 60.71 -7.02
CA ALA A 179 -38.19 61.77 -8.00
C ALA A 179 -36.77 61.54 -8.62
N ALA A 180 -36.84 61.43 -9.93
CA ALA A 180 -35.99 61.97 -11.00
C ALA A 180 -34.45 61.93 -10.95
N THR A 181 -33.93 61.17 -11.87
CA THR A 181 -32.92 61.40 -12.93
C THR A 181 -31.94 62.53 -12.78
N GLU A 182 -30.64 62.21 -12.73
CA GLU A 182 -29.57 62.96 -13.42
C GLU A 182 -28.43 62.01 -13.89
N ALA A 183 -27.87 62.34 -15.06
CA ALA A 183 -26.92 61.56 -15.86
C ALA A 183 -25.45 61.92 -15.53
N PRO A 184 -24.46 61.44 -16.27
CA PRO A 184 -23.44 60.51 -15.76
C PRO A 184 -22.15 61.24 -15.37
N ALA A 185 -21.48 60.78 -14.31
CA ALA A 185 -20.17 61.17 -13.93
C ALA A 185 -19.11 60.13 -14.30
N GLU A 186 -18.01 60.61 -14.70
CA GLU A 186 -16.77 60.05 -15.21
C GLU A 186 -16.34 58.70 -14.68
N THR A 187 -15.85 57.89 -15.63
CA THR A 187 -15.16 56.60 -15.46
C THR A 187 -13.91 56.78 -14.61
N GLU A 188 -13.91 56.21 -13.40
CA GLU A 188 -12.67 55.95 -12.68
C GLU A 188 -11.85 54.87 -13.42
N PRO A 189 -10.47 54.94 -13.40
CA PRO A 189 -9.65 53.91 -14.01
C PRO A 189 -9.87 52.58 -13.27
N PRO A 190 -9.79 51.43 -13.98
CA PRO A 190 -10.02 50.14 -13.38
C PRO A 190 -9.06 49.93 -12.22
N ALA A 191 -9.62 49.53 -11.08
CA ALA A 191 -8.88 49.06 -9.93
C ALA A 191 -7.87 48.01 -10.37
N ASP A 192 -6.64 48.11 -9.85
CA ASP A 192 -5.55 47.18 -10.08
C ASP A 192 -6.08 45.75 -10.03
N THR A 193 -5.95 45.05 -11.16
CA THR A 193 -6.12 43.62 -11.21
C THR A 193 -5.17 43.02 -10.16
N PRO A 194 -5.66 42.18 -9.23
CA PRO A 194 -4.79 41.55 -8.25
C PRO A 194 -3.66 40.86 -9.01
N GLN A 195 -2.43 41.25 -8.70
CA GLN A 195 -1.24 40.62 -9.25
C GLN A 195 -1.35 39.13 -8.94
N PRO A 196 -1.21 38.22 -9.93
CA PRO A 196 -1.37 36.79 -9.70
C PRO A 196 -0.47 36.38 -8.54
N THR A 197 -1.06 35.85 -7.49
CA THR A 197 -0.30 35.22 -6.41
C THR A 197 0.56 34.15 -7.06
N ALA A 198 1.87 34.18 -6.85
CA ALA A 198 2.79 33.23 -7.45
C ALA A 198 2.22 31.82 -7.31
N ALA A 199 1.95 31.17 -8.44
CA ALA A 199 1.33 29.84 -8.46
C ALA A 199 2.19 28.89 -7.61
N ARG A 200 1.54 28.15 -6.70
CA ARG A 200 2.22 27.15 -5.89
C ARG A 200 2.80 26.11 -6.83
N SER A 201 4.13 26.01 -6.89
CA SER A 201 4.81 25.01 -7.72
C SER A 201 5.05 23.72 -6.93
N PHE A 202 4.85 22.58 -7.59
CA PHE A 202 5.23 21.28 -7.09
C PHE A 202 6.36 20.75 -7.95
N THR A 203 7.33 20.04 -7.34
CA THR A 203 8.36 19.34 -8.09
C THR A 203 7.66 18.26 -8.94
N PRO A 204 7.74 18.31 -10.27
CA PRO A 204 7.09 17.31 -11.11
C PRO A 204 7.79 15.97 -10.93
N SER A 205 7.01 14.89 -10.96
CA SER A 205 7.54 13.54 -11.10
C SER A 205 8.20 13.38 -12.47
N TYR A 206 9.13 12.43 -12.56
CA TYR A 206 9.75 12.06 -13.84
C TYR A 206 8.66 11.64 -14.84
N ARG A 207 8.77 12.06 -16.08
CA ARG A 207 7.72 11.79 -17.08
C ARG A 207 8.19 10.82 -18.13
N SER A 208 9.21 10.86 -18.72
CA SER A 208 9.73 10.00 -19.78
C SER A 208 11.22 10.25 -19.96
N THR A 209 11.92 9.32 -20.56
CA THR A 209 13.28 9.58 -21.08
C THR A 209 13.25 10.58 -22.24
N ASP A 210 12.13 10.72 -22.93
CA ASP A 210 11.89 11.81 -23.88
C ASP A 210 11.38 13.05 -23.16
N THR A 211 12.30 13.92 -22.78
CA THR A 211 11.99 15.18 -22.11
C THR A 211 11.36 16.23 -23.02
N SER A 212 11.27 15.98 -24.33
CA SER A 212 10.65 16.88 -25.31
C SER A 212 9.13 16.85 -25.25
N ASP A 213 8.52 15.72 -24.83
CA ASP A 213 7.08 15.59 -24.65
C ASP A 213 6.70 15.58 -23.17
N THR A 214 6.22 16.72 -22.69
CA THR A 214 5.79 16.89 -21.29
C THR A 214 4.45 16.22 -20.97
N SER A 215 3.72 15.70 -21.97
CA SER A 215 2.47 14.96 -21.77
C SER A 215 2.71 13.51 -21.36
N LEU A 216 3.86 12.94 -21.73
CA LEU A 216 4.22 11.57 -21.39
C LEU A 216 4.64 11.47 -19.93
N ASN A 217 4.28 10.37 -19.31
CA ASN A 217 4.72 10.02 -17.96
C ASN A 217 5.11 8.54 -17.89
N TYR A 218 5.97 8.19 -16.95
CA TYR A 218 6.51 6.83 -16.84
C TYR A 218 5.48 5.77 -16.41
N TRP A 219 4.26 6.17 -16.04
CA TRP A 219 3.18 5.23 -15.74
C TRP A 219 2.59 4.62 -17.02
N THR A 220 2.43 5.45 -18.06
CA THR A 220 1.94 5.00 -19.36
C THR A 220 3.08 4.62 -20.30
N LEU A 221 4.28 5.17 -20.10
CA LEU A 221 5.50 4.86 -20.85
C LEU A 221 6.61 4.49 -19.85
N PRO A 222 6.70 3.22 -19.44
CA PRO A 222 7.69 2.76 -18.49
C PRO A 222 9.11 3.02 -18.94
N MET A 223 9.97 3.28 -17.95
CA MET A 223 11.39 3.50 -18.17
C MET A 223 12.11 2.20 -18.55
N ASP A 224 13.30 2.33 -19.12
CA ASP A 224 14.21 1.21 -19.23
C ASP A 224 14.70 0.81 -17.84
N ILE A 225 14.35 -0.40 -17.38
CA ILE A 225 14.74 -0.91 -16.07
C ILE A 225 16.25 -1.05 -15.90
N THR A 226 17.00 -1.09 -17.00
CA THR A 226 18.47 -1.19 -17.00
C THR A 226 19.15 0.18 -16.86
N ASP A 227 18.43 1.28 -17.06
CA ASP A 227 18.89 2.63 -16.71
C ASP A 227 18.72 2.86 -15.20
N GLU A 228 19.58 2.19 -14.44
CA GLU A 228 19.53 2.18 -12.98
C GLU A 228 19.57 3.60 -12.38
N ALA A 229 20.31 4.50 -12.98
CA ALA A 229 20.48 5.87 -12.49
C ALA A 229 19.17 6.66 -12.64
N ALA A 230 18.51 6.59 -13.80
CA ALA A 230 17.24 7.27 -14.03
C ALA A 230 16.12 6.69 -13.15
N VAL A 231 16.03 5.36 -13.02
CA VAL A 231 15.03 4.71 -12.15
C VAL A 231 15.26 5.10 -10.70
N TRP A 232 16.51 5.09 -10.23
CA TRP A 232 16.84 5.50 -8.86
C TRP A 232 16.49 6.97 -8.60
N GLU A 233 16.78 7.85 -9.53
CA GLU A 233 16.42 9.27 -9.41
C GLU A 233 14.92 9.45 -9.21
N VAL A 234 14.08 8.78 -10.03
CA VAL A 234 12.62 8.83 -9.91
C VAL A 234 12.14 8.28 -8.55
N LEU A 235 12.72 7.16 -8.10
CA LEU A 235 12.36 6.55 -6.82
C LEU A 235 12.67 7.47 -5.63
N MET A 236 13.71 8.29 -5.71
CA MET A 236 14.15 9.17 -4.62
C MET A 236 13.54 10.58 -4.69
N GLN A 237 12.90 10.94 -5.81
CA GLN A 237 12.24 12.24 -5.95
C GLN A 237 11.02 12.37 -5.04
N PRO A 238 10.72 13.59 -4.56
CA PRO A 238 9.46 13.85 -3.86
C PRO A 238 8.24 13.43 -4.66
N ILE A 239 7.22 12.96 -3.97
CA ILE A 239 5.92 12.60 -4.53
C ILE A 239 4.85 13.57 -4.01
N THR A 240 3.95 14.00 -4.88
CA THR A 240 2.79 14.79 -4.48
C THR A 240 1.61 13.86 -4.25
N VAL A 241 1.03 13.90 -3.05
CA VAL A 241 -0.13 13.10 -2.65
C VAL A 241 -1.27 14.03 -2.19
N VAL A 242 -2.46 13.47 -2.09
CA VAL A 242 -3.58 14.13 -1.42
C VAL A 242 -3.42 13.95 0.09
N ASP A 243 -3.45 15.05 0.84
CA ASP A 243 -3.38 15.02 2.31
C ASP A 243 -4.68 14.49 2.90
N GLY A 244 -4.58 13.53 3.79
CA GLY A 244 -5.70 12.87 4.43
C GLY A 244 -5.31 11.52 5.03
N HIS A 245 -6.30 10.82 5.56
CA HIS A 245 -6.10 9.46 6.07
C HIS A 245 -5.86 8.46 4.92
N GLN A 246 -5.00 7.47 5.15
CA GLN A 246 -4.55 6.49 4.14
C GLN A 246 -5.67 5.61 3.52
N GLN A 247 -6.87 5.63 4.07
CA GLN A 247 -8.06 4.93 3.56
C GLN A 247 -9.16 5.91 3.12
N ALA A 248 -8.92 7.20 3.22
CA ALA A 248 -9.81 8.20 2.67
C ALA A 248 -9.49 8.46 1.19
N PHE A 249 -10.45 8.98 0.48
CA PHE A 249 -10.28 9.41 -0.90
C PHE A 249 -10.88 10.79 -1.13
N ILE A 250 -10.50 11.44 -2.22
CA ILE A 250 -11.19 12.63 -2.74
C ILE A 250 -11.61 12.40 -4.18
N TYR A 251 -12.66 13.12 -4.58
CA TYR A 251 -13.05 13.15 -5.99
C TYR A 251 -12.14 14.06 -6.80
N VAL A 252 -11.78 13.59 -7.99
CA VAL A 252 -11.21 14.42 -9.05
C VAL A 252 -12.38 14.98 -9.86
N ARG A 253 -12.43 16.28 -10.03
CA ARG A 253 -13.54 16.99 -10.69
C ARG A 253 -13.20 17.30 -12.14
N SER A 254 -14.24 17.33 -13.01
CA SER A 254 -14.09 17.72 -14.42
C SER A 254 -13.72 19.19 -14.59
N GLU A 255 -14.13 20.03 -13.64
CA GLU A 255 -13.87 21.47 -13.60
C GLU A 255 -13.43 21.89 -12.18
N PRO A 256 -12.78 23.06 -12.00
CA PRO A 256 -12.26 23.51 -10.71
C PRO A 256 -13.36 24.01 -9.77
N SER A 257 -14.31 23.15 -9.43
CA SER A 257 -15.46 23.40 -8.58
C SER A 257 -15.90 22.15 -7.82
N ASP A 258 -16.37 22.31 -6.58
CA ASP A 258 -16.94 21.21 -5.78
C ASP A 258 -18.23 20.63 -6.38
N ASP A 259 -18.98 21.43 -7.15
CA ASP A 259 -20.24 21.03 -7.79
C ASP A 259 -20.03 20.35 -9.15
N ALA A 260 -18.82 20.37 -9.69
CA ALA A 260 -18.52 19.74 -10.98
C ALA A 260 -18.62 18.20 -10.90
N GLU A 261 -18.84 17.58 -12.05
CA GLU A 261 -18.89 16.11 -12.14
C GLU A 261 -17.56 15.47 -11.66
N ALA A 262 -17.68 14.40 -10.91
CA ALA A 262 -16.50 13.61 -10.51
C ALA A 262 -16.10 12.66 -11.64
N VAL A 263 -14.84 12.75 -12.08
CA VAL A 263 -14.26 11.91 -13.15
C VAL A 263 -13.48 10.72 -12.61
N GLY A 264 -13.18 10.71 -11.32
CA GLY A 264 -12.49 9.62 -10.61
C GLY A 264 -12.26 9.95 -9.16
N GLU A 265 -11.50 9.06 -8.49
CA GLU A 265 -11.17 9.13 -7.07
C GLU A 265 -9.66 8.97 -6.88
N ILE A 266 -9.08 9.61 -5.87
CA ILE A 266 -7.67 9.49 -5.47
C ILE A 266 -7.61 9.11 -4.01
N THR A 267 -6.91 8.03 -3.69
CA THR A 267 -6.62 7.63 -2.31
C THR A 267 -5.66 8.62 -1.66
N CYS A 268 -6.00 9.07 -0.46
CA CYS A 268 -5.18 10.01 0.29
C CYS A 268 -3.89 9.36 0.84
N ALA A 269 -2.92 10.19 1.17
CA ALA A 269 -1.65 9.89 1.82
C ALA A 269 -0.66 9.00 1.03
N SER A 270 -1.13 8.09 0.20
CA SER A 270 -0.27 7.09 -0.45
C SER A 270 -0.17 7.23 -1.95
N GLN A 271 -1.26 7.59 -2.62
CA GLN A 271 -1.29 7.64 -4.08
C GLN A 271 -0.72 8.96 -4.60
N GLY A 272 0.26 8.86 -5.50
CA GLY A 272 0.87 9.99 -6.17
C GLY A 272 -0.03 10.58 -7.26
N VAL A 273 0.06 11.89 -7.44
CA VAL A 273 -0.57 12.63 -8.52
C VAL A 273 0.44 13.54 -9.20
N HIS A 274 0.37 13.68 -10.52
CA HIS A 274 1.10 14.70 -11.25
C HIS A 274 0.30 15.99 -11.29
N VAL A 275 0.88 17.06 -10.81
CA VAL A 275 0.27 18.39 -10.86
C VAL A 275 0.68 19.06 -12.17
N LEU A 276 -0.28 19.22 -13.06
CA LEU A 276 -0.08 19.81 -14.39
C LEU A 276 -0.13 21.33 -14.33
N GLU A 277 -1.04 21.86 -13.50
CA GLU A 277 -1.29 23.28 -13.39
C GLU A 277 -1.89 23.63 -12.04
N THR A 278 -1.56 24.78 -11.51
CA THR A 278 -2.20 25.36 -10.31
C THR A 278 -2.88 26.66 -10.68
N LEU A 279 -4.17 26.76 -10.39
CA LEU A 279 -5.01 27.91 -10.72
C LEU A 279 -5.09 28.87 -9.54
N ASP A 280 -5.32 30.16 -9.85
CA ASP A 280 -5.45 31.21 -8.82
C ASP A 280 -6.70 31.05 -7.93
N ASN A 281 -7.70 30.30 -8.39
CA ASN A 281 -8.92 30.03 -7.63
C ASN A 281 -8.78 28.93 -6.56
N GLY A 282 -7.56 28.44 -6.30
CA GLY A 282 -7.28 27.46 -5.26
C GLY A 282 -7.45 25.99 -5.70
N TRP A 283 -7.56 25.74 -6.99
CA TRP A 283 -7.63 24.40 -7.58
C TRP A 283 -6.35 24.08 -8.36
N SER A 284 -6.01 22.81 -8.45
CA SER A 284 -4.93 22.31 -9.30
C SER A 284 -5.45 21.25 -10.24
N ARG A 285 -5.03 21.33 -11.50
CA ARG A 285 -5.27 20.28 -12.49
C ARG A 285 -4.22 19.20 -12.29
N ILE A 286 -4.67 17.97 -12.17
CA ILE A 286 -3.81 16.80 -11.94
C ILE A 286 -4.10 15.72 -12.99
N GLU A 287 -3.16 14.77 -13.07
CA GLU A 287 -3.38 13.47 -13.70
C GLU A 287 -2.97 12.35 -12.75
N ALA A 288 -3.66 11.24 -12.79
CA ALA A 288 -3.39 10.01 -12.03
C ALA A 288 -4.25 8.86 -12.55
N TYR A 289 -4.01 7.65 -12.07
CA TYR A 289 -4.98 6.57 -12.19
C TYR A 289 -6.06 6.71 -11.11
N SER A 290 -7.33 6.46 -11.48
CA SER A 290 -8.42 6.52 -10.51
C SER A 290 -8.41 5.31 -9.59
N SER A 291 -8.51 5.53 -8.29
CA SER A 291 -8.62 4.51 -7.24
C SER A 291 -10.07 4.04 -6.98
N SER A 292 -10.98 4.27 -7.93
CA SER A 292 -12.36 3.78 -7.82
C SER A 292 -12.40 2.27 -7.55
N PHE A 293 -13.27 1.87 -6.64
CA PHE A 293 -13.44 0.48 -6.20
C PHE A 293 -14.91 0.02 -6.35
N ALA A 294 -15.22 -1.19 -5.92
CA ALA A 294 -16.53 -1.84 -6.10
C ALA A 294 -17.71 -0.96 -5.64
N ASP A 295 -17.58 -0.30 -4.50
CA ASP A 295 -18.59 0.55 -3.86
C ASP A 295 -18.47 2.04 -4.22
N SER A 296 -17.46 2.44 -4.98
CA SER A 296 -17.27 3.81 -5.43
C SER A 296 -18.48 4.33 -6.24
N LYS A 297 -18.85 5.58 -6.03
CA LYS A 297 -19.90 6.25 -6.82
C LYS A 297 -19.46 6.49 -8.26
N VAL A 298 -18.17 6.74 -8.47
CA VAL A 298 -17.57 6.93 -9.79
C VAL A 298 -16.95 5.61 -10.24
N LYS A 299 -17.43 5.08 -11.35
CA LYS A 299 -16.97 3.79 -11.89
C LYS A 299 -15.82 3.97 -12.89
N ALA A 300 -14.75 4.61 -12.44
CA ALA A 300 -13.55 4.87 -13.23
C ALA A 300 -12.41 3.90 -12.84
N TYR A 301 -12.71 2.59 -12.77
CA TYR A 301 -11.78 1.56 -12.30
C TYR A 301 -10.46 1.59 -13.07
N ALA A 302 -9.36 1.87 -12.36
CA ALA A 302 -7.99 1.92 -12.89
C ALA A 302 -7.80 2.77 -14.17
N LYS A 303 -8.74 3.67 -14.47
CA LYS A 303 -8.63 4.59 -15.61
C LYS A 303 -7.61 5.68 -15.31
N PHE A 304 -6.79 5.99 -16.31
CA PHE A 304 -5.98 7.20 -16.27
C PHE A 304 -6.88 8.40 -16.49
N ILE A 305 -6.87 9.34 -15.55
CA ILE A 305 -7.77 10.49 -15.50
C ILE A 305 -6.98 11.79 -15.40
N SER A 306 -7.56 12.85 -15.93
CA SER A 306 -7.13 14.23 -15.68
C SER A 306 -8.32 15.04 -15.20
N GLY A 307 -8.09 15.92 -14.23
CA GLY A 307 -9.14 16.77 -13.67
C GLY A 307 -8.60 17.62 -12.51
N TYR A 308 -9.49 18.14 -11.69
CA TYR A 308 -9.16 19.15 -10.71
C TYR A 308 -9.36 18.65 -9.27
N VAL A 309 -8.45 19.07 -8.40
CA VAL A 309 -8.54 18.87 -6.95
C VAL A 309 -8.20 20.17 -6.23
N PRO A 310 -8.73 20.42 -5.00
CA PRO A 310 -8.34 21.60 -4.24
C PRO A 310 -6.84 21.62 -3.94
N THR A 311 -6.12 22.67 -4.32
CA THR A 311 -4.66 22.81 -4.13
C THR A 311 -4.23 22.65 -2.66
N LYS A 312 -5.07 23.13 -1.74
CA LYS A 312 -4.83 23.02 -0.29
C LYS A 312 -4.75 21.58 0.22
N LYS A 313 -5.30 20.64 -0.53
CA LYS A 313 -5.26 19.20 -0.22
C LYS A 313 -4.00 18.51 -0.75
N LEU A 314 -3.20 19.17 -1.57
CA LEU A 314 -1.99 18.59 -2.10
C LEU A 314 -0.81 18.79 -1.15
N LYS A 315 -0.02 17.72 -0.96
CA LYS A 315 1.15 17.69 -0.09
C LYS A 315 2.30 16.97 -0.78
N GLN A 316 3.48 17.54 -0.73
CA GLN A 316 4.70 16.86 -1.15
C GLN A 316 5.31 16.09 0.01
N ILE A 317 5.73 14.85 -0.27
CA ILE A 317 6.41 13.97 0.68
C ILE A 317 7.73 13.51 0.04
N THR A 318 8.81 13.60 0.78
CA THR A 318 10.08 12.98 0.41
C THR A 318 10.01 11.51 0.79
N PRO A 319 10.18 10.57 -0.17
CA PRO A 319 10.16 9.15 0.13
C PRO A 319 11.39 8.72 0.93
N SER A 320 11.32 7.51 1.52
CA SER A 320 12.50 6.86 2.10
C SER A 320 13.64 6.82 1.09
N GLN A 321 14.84 7.16 1.55
CA GLN A 321 16.05 7.17 0.71
C GLN A 321 16.85 5.87 0.81
N GLU A 322 16.34 4.87 1.53
CA GLU A 322 17.04 3.61 1.76
C GLU A 322 16.93 2.65 0.57
N TYR A 323 15.71 2.54 0.01
CA TYR A 323 15.41 1.73 -1.16
C TYR A 323 14.09 2.17 -1.79
N GLY A 324 13.88 1.75 -3.02
CA GLY A 324 12.62 1.95 -3.73
C GLY A 324 12.23 0.70 -4.52
N LEU A 325 10.98 0.63 -4.90
CA LEU A 325 10.38 -0.55 -5.54
C LEU A 325 9.75 -0.17 -6.87
N VAL A 326 9.89 -1.06 -7.86
CA VAL A 326 9.20 -0.95 -9.15
C VAL A 326 8.48 -2.26 -9.44
N VAL A 327 7.21 -2.20 -9.75
CA VAL A 327 6.42 -3.33 -10.26
C VAL A 327 6.16 -3.11 -11.75
N ASP A 328 6.51 -4.07 -12.56
CA ASP A 328 6.12 -4.11 -13.96
C ASP A 328 4.98 -5.13 -14.15
N LYS A 329 3.79 -4.64 -14.44
CA LYS A 329 2.61 -5.48 -14.64
C LYS A 329 2.71 -6.38 -15.87
N LEU A 330 3.45 -5.97 -16.90
CA LEU A 330 3.64 -6.78 -18.09
C LEU A 330 4.48 -8.02 -17.80
N THR A 331 5.58 -7.86 -17.09
CA THR A 331 6.51 -8.95 -16.79
C THR A 331 6.21 -9.67 -15.49
N GLN A 332 5.28 -9.15 -14.68
CA GLN A 332 4.95 -9.63 -13.34
C GLN A 332 6.18 -9.76 -12.44
N ARG A 333 7.00 -8.70 -12.43
CA ARG A 333 8.24 -8.58 -11.67
C ARG A 333 8.16 -7.41 -10.69
N LEU A 334 8.73 -7.64 -9.52
CA LEU A 334 9.05 -6.62 -8.52
C LEU A 334 10.56 -6.42 -8.47
N TYR A 335 11.00 -5.23 -8.81
CA TYR A 335 12.40 -4.81 -8.79
C TYR A 335 12.67 -4.00 -7.53
N LEU A 336 13.70 -4.38 -6.79
CA LEU A 336 14.20 -3.65 -5.63
C LEU A 336 15.45 -2.88 -6.02
N PHE A 337 15.38 -1.55 -5.92
CA PHE A 337 16.52 -0.65 -6.09
C PHE A 337 17.05 -0.22 -4.73
N LYS A 338 18.37 -0.27 -4.58
CA LYS A 338 19.06 0.16 -3.38
C LYS A 338 20.42 0.75 -3.76
N GLU A 339 20.81 1.87 -3.12
CA GLU A 339 22.10 2.52 -3.34
C GLU A 339 22.38 2.84 -4.81
N GLY A 340 21.36 3.26 -5.55
CA GLY A 340 21.46 3.62 -6.96
C GLY A 340 21.54 2.46 -7.93
N LYS A 341 21.28 1.23 -7.50
CA LYS A 341 21.41 0.01 -8.29
C LYS A 341 20.19 -0.90 -8.20
N LEU A 342 19.93 -1.65 -9.24
CA LEU A 342 19.02 -2.79 -9.20
C LEU A 342 19.62 -3.86 -8.30
N TYR A 343 19.10 -3.96 -7.08
CA TYR A 343 19.63 -4.87 -6.06
C TYR A 343 19.09 -6.29 -6.21
N SER A 344 17.80 -6.45 -6.54
CA SER A 344 17.20 -7.77 -6.69
C SER A 344 15.90 -7.71 -7.51
N THR A 345 15.56 -8.83 -8.16
CA THR A 345 14.34 -9.00 -8.94
C THR A 345 13.55 -10.20 -8.41
N MET A 346 12.30 -9.96 -8.04
CA MET A 346 11.38 -10.96 -7.49
C MET A 346 10.21 -11.23 -8.44
N LEU A 347 9.65 -12.44 -8.37
CA LEU A 347 8.32 -12.70 -8.93
C LEU A 347 7.25 -12.00 -8.08
N CYS A 348 6.28 -11.41 -8.76
CA CYS A 348 5.05 -10.95 -8.12
C CYS A 348 3.83 -11.42 -8.91
N SER A 349 2.64 -11.18 -8.35
CA SER A 349 1.36 -11.31 -9.04
C SER A 349 0.51 -10.10 -8.74
N THR A 350 -0.02 -9.50 -9.79
CA THR A 350 -0.93 -8.35 -9.72
C THR A 350 -2.38 -8.80 -9.89
N GLY A 351 -3.30 -7.85 -9.89
CA GLY A 351 -4.73 -8.08 -10.01
C GLY A 351 -5.14 -8.78 -11.29
N LEU A 352 -6.04 -9.75 -11.15
CA LEU A 352 -6.73 -10.40 -12.26
C LEU A 352 -8.12 -9.79 -12.40
N VAL A 353 -8.31 -9.03 -13.45
CA VAL A 353 -9.57 -8.35 -13.75
C VAL A 353 -10.50 -9.28 -14.54
N ASN A 354 -11.78 -9.16 -14.31
CA ASN A 354 -12.83 -9.80 -15.10
C ASN A 354 -14.06 -8.88 -15.16
N LYS A 355 -15.05 -9.25 -15.97
CA LYS A 355 -16.28 -8.46 -16.16
C LYS A 355 -17.05 -8.17 -14.87
N ASP A 356 -17.05 -9.13 -13.96
CA ASP A 356 -17.81 -9.03 -12.71
C ASP A 356 -17.02 -8.26 -11.64
N GLN A 357 -15.70 -8.15 -11.79
CA GLN A 357 -14.78 -7.52 -10.84
C GLN A 357 -13.73 -6.64 -11.54
N PRO A 358 -14.17 -5.59 -12.27
CA PRO A 358 -13.26 -4.68 -12.97
C PRO A 358 -12.37 -3.86 -12.04
N TRP A 359 -12.71 -3.81 -10.75
CA TRP A 359 -11.94 -3.14 -9.69
C TRP A 359 -10.78 -3.97 -9.14
N ASN A 360 -10.57 -5.20 -9.61
CA ASN A 360 -9.45 -6.04 -9.17
C ASN A 360 -8.11 -5.63 -9.81
N GLU A 361 -8.06 -4.58 -10.61
CA GLU A 361 -6.82 -4.10 -11.21
C GLU A 361 -5.85 -3.60 -10.13
N THR A 362 -4.59 -4.02 -10.20
CA THR A 362 -3.50 -3.31 -9.49
C THR A 362 -3.21 -2.04 -10.28
N MET A 363 -3.64 -0.91 -9.77
CA MET A 363 -3.55 0.36 -10.48
C MET A 363 -2.11 0.79 -10.67
N SER A 364 -1.80 1.26 -11.89
CA SER A 364 -0.51 1.87 -12.21
C SER A 364 -0.34 3.23 -11.56
N GLY A 365 0.87 3.73 -11.53
CA GLY A 365 1.21 5.03 -10.95
C GLY A 365 2.32 4.94 -9.91
N GLU A 366 2.43 5.96 -9.10
CA GLU A 366 3.38 5.99 -7.99
C GLU A 366 2.66 6.05 -6.65
N TYR A 367 3.23 5.34 -5.70
CA TYR A 367 2.65 5.16 -4.38
C TYR A 367 3.71 5.27 -3.30
N LEU A 368 3.25 5.52 -2.07
CA LEU A 368 4.04 5.36 -0.86
C LEU A 368 3.53 4.14 -0.08
N ILE A 369 4.43 3.33 0.44
CA ILE A 369 4.08 2.33 1.45
C ILE A 369 3.89 3.09 2.77
N VAL A 370 2.64 3.19 3.21
CA VAL A 370 2.25 4.10 4.31
C VAL A 370 2.02 3.39 5.64
N SER A 371 1.74 2.08 5.60
CA SER A 371 1.55 1.31 6.84
C SER A 371 1.85 -0.18 6.64
N ALA A 372 2.13 -0.85 7.76
CA ALA A 372 2.36 -2.28 7.85
C ALA A 372 1.23 -2.92 8.68
N SER A 373 0.33 -3.64 8.03
CA SER A 373 -0.88 -4.19 8.67
C SER A 373 -0.71 -5.62 9.21
N GLY A 374 0.45 -6.23 9.02
CA GLY A 374 0.66 -7.62 9.44
C GLY A 374 -0.09 -8.64 8.60
N GLY A 375 -0.65 -9.66 9.25
CA GLY A 375 -1.44 -10.67 8.58
C GLY A 375 -2.90 -10.25 8.44
N PHE A 376 -3.53 -10.66 7.32
CA PHE A 376 -4.96 -10.46 7.09
C PHE A 376 -5.54 -11.65 6.31
N MET A 377 -6.87 -11.70 6.24
CA MET A 377 -7.59 -12.72 5.49
C MET A 377 -8.13 -12.15 4.17
N SER A 378 -8.05 -12.93 3.10
CA SER A 378 -8.74 -12.68 1.84
C SER A 378 -9.54 -13.93 1.50
N GLY A 379 -10.84 -13.88 1.77
CA GLY A 379 -11.67 -15.08 1.77
C GLY A 379 -11.16 -16.11 2.80
N ASN A 380 -10.81 -17.31 2.35
CA ASN A 380 -10.23 -18.37 3.17
C ASN A 380 -8.69 -18.41 3.14
N MET A 381 -8.05 -17.46 2.48
CA MET A 381 -6.60 -17.38 2.34
C MET A 381 -6.00 -16.47 3.41
N HIS A 382 -4.91 -16.92 4.01
CA HIS A 382 -4.08 -16.13 4.91
C HIS A 382 -3.04 -15.37 4.10
N CYS A 383 -3.04 -14.03 4.21
CA CYS A 383 -2.06 -13.13 3.63
C CYS A 383 -1.14 -12.64 4.76
N ALA A 384 0.15 -12.92 4.68
CA ALA A 384 1.12 -12.53 5.70
C ALA A 384 1.90 -11.30 5.26
N MET A 385 2.36 -10.50 6.23
CA MET A 385 3.28 -9.37 6.00
C MET A 385 2.68 -8.28 5.07
N GLY A 386 1.43 -7.90 5.31
CA GLY A 386 0.74 -6.89 4.51
C GLY A 386 1.30 -5.49 4.73
N MET A 387 1.79 -4.85 3.67
CA MET A 387 2.22 -3.45 3.62
C MET A 387 1.31 -2.68 2.66
N ARG A 388 0.62 -1.66 3.17
CA ARG A 388 -0.40 -0.91 2.44
C ARG A 388 0.24 0.14 1.53
N PHE A 389 -0.20 0.19 0.28
CA PHE A 389 0.23 1.22 -0.67
C PHE A 389 -0.94 1.97 -1.31
N ASN A 390 -2.15 1.40 -1.35
CA ASN A 390 -3.31 2.08 -1.91
C ASN A 390 -4.60 1.54 -1.28
N ASP A 391 -5.40 2.38 -0.64
CA ASP A 391 -6.64 2.02 0.05
C ASP A 391 -6.64 0.61 0.66
N GLY A 392 -7.41 -0.33 0.09
CA GLY A 392 -7.44 -1.74 0.46
C GLY A 392 -6.23 -2.55 0.01
N ASP A 393 -5.50 -2.08 -0.99
CA ASP A 393 -4.42 -2.82 -1.62
C ASP A 393 -3.13 -2.82 -0.83
N LYS A 394 -2.56 -4.02 -0.70
CA LYS A 394 -1.34 -4.28 0.06
C LYS A 394 -0.36 -5.12 -0.74
N MET A 395 0.90 -4.87 -0.53
CA MET A 395 1.95 -5.81 -0.90
C MET A 395 2.10 -6.82 0.24
N HIS A 396 2.08 -8.12 -0.08
CA HIS A 396 2.14 -9.18 0.92
C HIS A 396 2.77 -10.47 0.35
N GLU A 397 3.18 -11.39 1.24
CA GLU A 397 3.63 -12.71 0.81
C GLU A 397 2.53 -13.44 0.04
N VAL A 398 2.92 -14.27 -0.94
CA VAL A 398 1.98 -15.16 -1.60
C VAL A 398 1.08 -15.85 -0.57
N PRO A 399 -0.26 -15.85 -0.73
CA PRO A 399 -1.16 -16.35 0.30
C PRO A 399 -1.04 -17.86 0.52
N TYR A 400 -1.55 -18.34 1.65
CA TYR A 400 -1.66 -19.75 1.94
C TYR A 400 -3.02 -20.10 2.58
N ILE A 401 -3.41 -21.35 2.48
CA ILE A 401 -4.49 -21.93 3.28
C ILE A 401 -3.87 -22.84 4.35
N LEU A 402 -4.60 -23.05 5.45
CA LEU A 402 -4.16 -24.03 6.46
C LEU A 402 -4.69 -25.43 6.10
N ASN A 403 -3.82 -26.41 6.14
CA ASN A 403 -4.19 -27.81 6.14
C ASN A 403 -4.88 -28.20 7.46
N ARG A 404 -5.47 -29.39 7.53
CA ARG A 404 -6.12 -29.89 8.75
C ARG A 404 -5.18 -30.04 9.95
N ASP A 405 -3.89 -30.23 9.69
CA ASP A 405 -2.83 -30.32 10.71
C ASP A 405 -2.24 -28.94 11.12
N GLY A 406 -2.79 -27.84 10.59
CA GLY A 406 -2.33 -26.49 10.83
C GLY A 406 -1.11 -26.06 10.01
N SER A 407 -0.57 -26.92 9.15
CA SER A 407 0.52 -26.56 8.25
C SER A 407 0.06 -25.63 7.13
N LYS A 408 0.95 -24.74 6.69
CA LYS A 408 0.70 -23.79 5.60
C LYS A 408 0.78 -24.50 4.24
N ASN A 409 -0.26 -24.33 3.43
CA ASN A 409 -0.33 -24.87 2.09
C ASN A 409 -0.35 -23.72 1.06
N TYR A 410 0.72 -23.59 0.31
CA TYR A 410 0.90 -22.60 -0.77
C TYR A 410 0.59 -23.18 -2.16
N GLY A 411 0.23 -24.47 -2.26
CA GLY A 411 0.08 -25.17 -3.53
C GLY A 411 -0.99 -24.60 -4.47
N TYR A 412 -1.91 -23.80 -3.94
CA TYR A 412 -2.97 -23.16 -4.72
C TYR A 412 -2.62 -21.77 -5.23
N THR A 413 -1.59 -21.13 -4.68
CA THR A 413 -1.30 -19.72 -4.94
C THR A 413 0.12 -19.47 -5.42
N GLU A 414 1.09 -20.29 -5.03
CA GLU A 414 2.47 -20.16 -5.47
C GLU A 414 2.68 -20.43 -6.97
N PRO A 415 1.93 -21.36 -7.62
CA PRO A 415 1.99 -21.55 -9.08
C PRO A 415 1.51 -20.34 -9.90
N ASP A 416 0.78 -19.41 -9.29
CA ASP A 416 0.30 -18.20 -9.94
C ASP A 416 1.31 -17.05 -9.90
N LEU A 417 2.41 -17.19 -9.17
CA LEU A 417 3.46 -16.17 -9.19
C LEU A 417 4.03 -15.98 -10.60
N GLY A 418 4.13 -14.73 -11.01
CA GLY A 418 4.52 -14.34 -12.36
C GLY A 418 3.35 -14.22 -13.33
N LYS A 419 2.11 -14.29 -12.83
CA LYS A 419 0.86 -14.10 -13.58
C LYS A 419 -0.05 -13.14 -12.82
N ARG A 420 -1.02 -12.53 -13.50
CA ARG A 420 -2.14 -11.84 -12.87
C ARG A 420 -3.00 -12.86 -12.12
N ALA A 421 -3.25 -12.66 -10.83
CA ALA A 421 -3.95 -13.66 -10.01
C ALA A 421 -4.58 -13.10 -8.71
N SER A 422 -4.36 -11.83 -8.38
CA SER A 422 -4.87 -11.24 -7.14
C SER A 422 -6.18 -10.46 -7.37
N HIS A 423 -6.71 -9.86 -6.32
CA HIS A 423 -7.86 -8.95 -6.36
C HIS A 423 -7.42 -7.47 -6.19
N GLY A 424 -6.23 -7.11 -6.70
CA GLY A 424 -5.64 -5.77 -6.59
C GLY A 424 -4.32 -5.77 -5.83
N CYS A 425 -4.19 -6.55 -4.77
CA CYS A 425 -2.96 -6.67 -3.98
C CYS A 425 -1.75 -7.16 -4.80
N LEU A 426 -0.56 -6.81 -4.36
CA LEU A 426 0.70 -7.33 -4.88
C LEU A 426 1.12 -8.57 -4.07
N ARG A 427 1.00 -9.76 -4.67
CA ARG A 427 1.53 -11.01 -4.09
C ARG A 427 3.01 -11.13 -4.43
N VAL A 428 3.88 -11.26 -3.44
CA VAL A 428 5.33 -11.33 -3.62
C VAL A 428 5.85 -12.70 -3.22
N GLN A 429 6.86 -13.19 -3.95
CA GLN A 429 7.45 -14.50 -3.70
C GLN A 429 7.99 -14.64 -2.27
N ARG A 430 7.80 -15.82 -1.67
CA ARG A 430 8.39 -16.22 -0.39
C ARG A 430 9.77 -16.87 -0.52
N LYS A 431 10.07 -17.45 -1.67
CA LYS A 431 11.38 -18.02 -1.95
C LYS A 431 12.39 -16.90 -2.17
N ARG A 432 13.59 -17.07 -1.60
CA ARG A 432 14.62 -16.04 -1.70
C ARG A 432 15.25 -16.00 -3.07
N THR A 433 15.49 -14.80 -3.58
CA THR A 433 16.33 -14.56 -4.74
C THR A 433 17.79 -14.90 -4.43
N PRO A 434 18.68 -14.92 -5.43
CA PRO A 434 20.11 -15.12 -5.19
C PRO A 434 20.73 -14.13 -4.20
N GLU A 435 20.26 -12.89 -4.18
CA GLU A 435 20.67 -11.83 -3.25
C GLU A 435 20.08 -12.04 -1.84
N GLY A 436 19.21 -13.03 -1.68
CA GLY A 436 18.58 -13.37 -0.41
C GLY A 436 17.27 -12.60 -0.13
N VAL A 437 16.74 -11.88 -1.14
CA VAL A 437 15.54 -11.06 -1.01
C VAL A 437 14.27 -11.88 -1.27
N ASN A 438 13.21 -11.58 -0.54
CA ASN A 438 11.86 -12.08 -0.70
C ASN A 438 10.89 -11.18 0.08
N MET A 439 9.60 -11.52 0.17
CA MET A 439 8.65 -10.71 0.96
C MET A 439 9.05 -10.56 2.43
N ALA A 440 9.61 -11.61 3.05
CA ALA A 440 10.08 -11.51 4.44
C ALA A 440 11.28 -10.55 4.59
N TRP A 441 12.13 -10.43 3.57
CA TRP A 441 13.19 -9.43 3.57
C TRP A 441 12.59 -8.01 3.49
N LEU A 442 11.64 -7.76 2.61
CA LEU A 442 10.96 -6.46 2.49
C LEU A 442 10.25 -6.09 3.80
N TRP A 443 9.60 -7.07 4.41
CA TRP A 443 8.94 -6.88 5.71
C TRP A 443 9.93 -6.51 6.83
N ASN A 444 11.06 -7.19 6.90
CA ASN A 444 12.06 -6.96 7.95
C ASN A 444 12.89 -5.68 7.73
N ASN A 445 12.92 -5.16 6.51
CA ASN A 445 13.61 -3.91 6.16
C ASN A 445 12.61 -2.82 5.76
N ARG A 446 11.36 -2.93 6.21
CA ARG A 446 10.34 -1.93 5.89
C ARG A 446 10.70 -0.57 6.46
N ALA A 447 10.47 0.46 5.70
CA ALA A 447 10.55 1.84 6.13
C ALA A 447 9.27 2.58 5.74
N LYS A 448 8.94 3.63 6.46
CA LYS A 448 7.78 4.47 6.12
C LYS A 448 8.06 5.24 4.83
N ASN A 449 7.03 5.37 4.01
CA ASN A 449 7.09 6.14 2.76
C ASN A 449 8.12 5.59 1.75
N VAL A 450 8.36 4.30 1.73
CA VAL A 450 9.08 3.68 0.60
C VAL A 450 8.28 3.92 -0.68
N LYS A 451 8.92 4.48 -1.70
CA LYS A 451 8.28 4.72 -2.98
C LYS A 451 8.13 3.42 -3.76
N LEU A 452 6.94 3.21 -4.28
CA LEU A 452 6.56 2.09 -5.12
C LEU A 452 6.04 2.63 -6.45
N LEU A 453 6.72 2.32 -7.54
CA LEU A 453 6.24 2.58 -8.89
C LEU A 453 5.54 1.32 -9.41
N ILE A 454 4.39 1.47 -10.04
CA ILE A 454 3.68 0.39 -10.70
C ILE A 454 3.51 0.78 -12.17
N TRP A 455 4.25 0.12 -13.04
CA TRP A 455 4.25 0.38 -14.46
C TRP A 455 3.09 -0.32 -15.14
N GLU A 456 2.45 0.42 -16.04
CA GLU A 456 1.37 -0.08 -16.88
C GLU A 456 1.87 -1.17 -17.83
N ASP A 457 1.05 -2.17 -18.07
CA ASP A 457 1.31 -3.22 -19.06
C ASP A 457 0.73 -2.90 -20.44
N TRP A 458 0.03 -1.79 -20.58
CA TRP A 458 -0.67 -1.30 -21.76
C TRP A 458 -0.41 0.21 -21.99
N PRO A 459 -0.53 0.78 -23.19
CA PRO A 459 -0.73 0.16 -24.50
C PRO A 459 0.58 -0.21 -25.22
N GLY A 460 0.46 -1.10 -26.23
CA GLY A 460 1.54 -1.37 -27.20
C GLY A 460 2.79 -2.05 -26.66
N ARG A 461 2.79 -2.46 -25.39
CA ARG A 461 3.93 -3.12 -24.76
C ARG A 461 3.98 -4.61 -25.09
N GLN A 462 5.18 -5.13 -25.26
CA GLN A 462 5.45 -6.55 -25.43
C GLN A 462 6.65 -6.93 -24.56
N ILE A 463 6.62 -8.15 -24.02
CA ILE A 463 7.76 -8.67 -23.26
C ILE A 463 8.88 -8.99 -24.25
N PRO A 464 10.09 -8.43 -24.08
CA PRO A 464 11.22 -8.76 -24.94
C PRO A 464 11.60 -10.24 -24.75
N ILE A 465 11.68 -10.97 -25.86
CA ILE A 465 12.15 -12.35 -25.85
C ILE A 465 13.69 -12.31 -25.79
N PRO A 466 14.33 -13.03 -24.86
CA PRO A 466 15.78 -13.07 -24.79
C PRO A 466 16.44 -13.49 -26.10
N ALA A 467 17.60 -12.93 -26.39
CA ALA A 467 18.40 -13.34 -27.52
C ALA A 467 18.87 -14.80 -27.37
N ASP A 468 19.13 -15.47 -28.49
CA ASP A 468 19.50 -16.89 -28.49
C ASP A 468 20.78 -17.18 -27.71
N ASP A 469 21.69 -16.22 -27.59
CA ASP A 469 22.96 -16.32 -26.85
C ASP A 469 22.84 -15.95 -25.37
N PHE A 470 21.63 -15.58 -24.89
CA PHE A 470 21.40 -15.29 -23.48
C PHE A 470 21.71 -16.51 -22.60
N GLN A 471 22.55 -16.33 -21.57
CA GLN A 471 23.04 -17.43 -20.76
C GLN A 471 22.05 -17.89 -19.70
N LEU A 472 21.88 -19.20 -19.65
CA LEU A 472 21.17 -19.96 -18.62
C LEU A 472 22.10 -21.00 -18.00
N TYR A 473 21.68 -21.57 -16.89
CA TYR A 473 22.49 -22.53 -16.14
C TYR A 473 21.65 -23.73 -15.71
N TYR A 474 22.29 -24.91 -15.63
CA TYR A 474 21.66 -26.11 -15.11
C TYR A 474 22.69 -26.99 -14.40
N ASN A 475 22.21 -27.93 -13.58
CA ASN A 475 23.07 -28.95 -12.97
C ASN A 475 23.04 -30.23 -13.82
N PRO A 476 24.13 -30.59 -14.54
CA PRO A 476 24.17 -31.78 -15.38
C PRO A 476 24.11 -33.10 -14.59
N ASN A 477 24.33 -33.05 -13.28
CA ASN A 477 24.35 -34.23 -12.41
C ASN A 477 22.99 -34.42 -11.69
N GLY A 478 21.90 -34.55 -12.47
CA GLY A 478 20.56 -34.84 -11.95
C GLY A 478 19.75 -33.60 -11.56
N GLY A 479 20.11 -32.41 -12.02
CA GLY A 479 19.29 -31.21 -11.90
C GLY A 479 18.01 -31.30 -12.72
N VAL A 480 16.89 -30.88 -12.15
CA VAL A 480 15.56 -30.89 -12.80
C VAL A 480 15.12 -29.50 -13.24
N SER A 481 15.92 -28.48 -12.99
CA SER A 481 15.57 -27.09 -13.27
C SER A 481 16.70 -26.35 -13.99
N TYR A 482 16.32 -25.37 -14.83
CA TYR A 482 17.24 -24.37 -15.34
C TYR A 482 17.13 -23.07 -14.53
N HIS A 483 18.20 -22.27 -14.54
CA HIS A 483 18.41 -21.13 -13.66
C HIS A 483 18.92 -19.92 -14.44
N SER A 484 18.68 -18.71 -13.92
CA SER A 484 19.22 -17.46 -14.47
C SER A 484 20.69 -17.23 -14.11
N GLN A 485 21.22 -17.94 -13.11
CA GLN A 485 22.61 -17.79 -12.65
C GLN A 485 23.13 -19.03 -11.93
N ALA A 486 24.44 -19.23 -12.01
CA ALA A 486 25.13 -20.39 -11.43
C ALA A 486 25.09 -20.45 -9.89
N THR A 487 24.80 -19.31 -9.23
CA THR A 487 24.82 -19.17 -7.77
C THR A 487 23.42 -19.06 -7.17
N CYS A 488 22.41 -19.60 -7.84
CA CYS A 488 21.02 -19.55 -7.38
C CYS A 488 20.86 -20.06 -5.94
N TYR A 489 19.98 -19.40 -5.18
CA TYR A 489 19.75 -19.74 -3.77
C TYR A 489 19.29 -21.19 -3.56
N SER A 490 18.53 -21.76 -4.52
CA SER A 490 18.07 -23.16 -4.44
C SER A 490 19.20 -24.19 -4.39
N ILE A 491 20.38 -23.82 -4.91
CA ILE A 491 21.58 -24.69 -4.95
C ILE A 491 22.71 -24.23 -4.04
N LYS A 492 22.58 -23.06 -3.41
CA LYS A 492 23.62 -22.42 -2.58
C LYS A 492 24.23 -23.33 -1.51
N ASN A 493 23.43 -24.22 -0.94
CA ASN A 493 23.84 -25.16 0.11
C ASN A 493 24.05 -26.58 -0.40
N SER A 494 23.96 -26.81 -1.70
CA SER A 494 24.16 -28.14 -2.28
C SER A 494 25.65 -28.45 -2.40
N LYS A 495 26.08 -29.58 -1.82
CA LYS A 495 27.47 -30.01 -1.94
C LYS A 495 27.73 -30.64 -3.32
N ASN A 496 28.87 -30.34 -3.89
CA ASN A 496 29.33 -30.95 -5.16
C ASN A 496 28.45 -30.67 -6.38
N VAL A 497 27.81 -29.51 -6.41
CA VAL A 497 27.04 -29.05 -7.59
C VAL A 497 27.96 -28.13 -8.41
N THR A 498 28.21 -28.51 -9.64
CA THR A 498 28.86 -27.65 -10.64
C THR A 498 27.82 -27.30 -11.70
N MET A 499 27.43 -26.03 -11.75
CA MET A 499 26.49 -25.56 -12.74
C MET A 499 27.18 -25.40 -14.10
N GLN A 500 26.52 -25.87 -15.15
CA GLN A 500 26.94 -25.70 -16.52
C GLN A 500 26.10 -24.62 -17.18
N ALA A 501 26.78 -23.73 -17.92
CA ALA A 501 26.11 -22.73 -18.74
C ALA A 501 25.62 -23.36 -20.04
N PHE A 502 24.48 -22.85 -20.54
CA PHE A 502 23.93 -23.11 -21.85
C PHE A 502 23.19 -21.87 -22.35
N THR A 503 22.80 -21.81 -23.59
CA THR A 503 22.16 -20.63 -24.16
C THR A 503 20.64 -20.77 -24.24
N TYR A 504 19.94 -19.63 -24.25
CA TYR A 504 18.49 -19.59 -24.36
C TYR A 504 18.00 -20.29 -25.67
N GLY A 505 18.74 -20.15 -26.78
CA GLY A 505 18.43 -20.83 -28.04
C GLY A 505 18.49 -22.36 -27.96
N GLU A 506 19.20 -22.92 -26.97
CA GLU A 506 19.28 -24.36 -26.72
C GLU A 506 18.15 -24.87 -25.80
N LEU A 507 17.39 -23.99 -25.14
CA LEU A 507 16.43 -24.35 -24.07
C LEU A 507 15.35 -25.35 -24.51
N GLU A 508 14.98 -25.33 -25.82
CA GLU A 508 13.97 -26.21 -26.37
C GLU A 508 14.56 -27.53 -26.94
N GLN A 509 15.87 -27.71 -26.81
CA GLN A 509 16.59 -28.89 -27.30
C GLN A 509 16.97 -29.82 -26.12
N GLU A 510 17.14 -31.12 -26.41
CA GLU A 510 17.69 -32.03 -25.41
C GLU A 510 19.17 -31.69 -25.13
N PRO A 511 19.62 -31.74 -23.86
CA PRO A 511 18.91 -32.28 -22.67
C PRO A 511 18.09 -31.21 -21.90
N TYR A 512 17.96 -29.99 -22.39
CA TYR A 512 17.38 -28.87 -21.65
C TYR A 512 15.84 -28.80 -21.77
N ALA A 513 15.26 -29.41 -22.80
CA ALA A 513 13.82 -29.35 -23.06
C ALA A 513 12.95 -29.87 -21.90
N SER A 514 13.47 -30.85 -21.17
CA SER A 514 12.77 -31.45 -20.02
C SER A 514 12.94 -30.67 -18.69
N LEU A 515 13.84 -29.65 -18.64
CA LEU A 515 14.10 -28.88 -17.43
C LEU A 515 12.91 -27.96 -17.09
N LYS A 516 12.60 -27.89 -15.81
CA LYS A 516 11.60 -26.96 -15.26
C LYS A 516 12.25 -25.61 -14.97
N ARG A 517 11.46 -24.57 -15.04
CA ARG A 517 11.87 -23.24 -14.60
C ARG A 517 12.14 -23.22 -13.09
N CYS A 518 13.27 -22.69 -12.65
CA CYS A 518 13.58 -22.56 -11.23
C CYS A 518 12.67 -21.51 -10.57
N GLU A 519 11.98 -21.89 -9.51
CA GLU A 519 11.06 -21.02 -8.75
C GLU A 519 11.76 -20.00 -7.85
N TYR A 520 13.07 -20.14 -7.62
CA TYR A 520 13.87 -19.22 -6.79
C TYR A 520 14.41 -18.04 -7.59
N CYS A 521 15.07 -18.30 -8.69
CA CYS A 521 15.68 -17.24 -9.52
C CYS A 521 14.82 -16.86 -10.73
N ALA A 522 13.70 -17.56 -10.95
CA ALA A 522 12.72 -17.28 -11.99
C ALA A 522 13.35 -16.89 -13.33
N PRO A 523 14.17 -17.76 -13.95
CA PRO A 523 14.84 -17.47 -15.20
C PRO A 523 13.84 -17.15 -16.33
N ALA A 524 14.33 -16.79 -17.50
CA ALA A 524 13.50 -16.52 -18.67
C ALA A 524 12.43 -17.61 -18.88
N LEU A 525 11.26 -17.21 -19.32
CA LEU A 525 10.21 -18.12 -19.78
C LEU A 525 10.67 -18.85 -21.06
N ARG A 526 10.01 -19.92 -21.43
CA ARG A 526 10.19 -20.52 -22.75
C ARG A 526 9.68 -19.60 -23.83
N ARG A 527 10.25 -19.70 -25.03
CA ARG A 527 9.89 -18.83 -26.16
C ARG A 527 8.38 -18.84 -26.45
N ALA A 528 7.77 -20.02 -26.46
CA ALA A 528 6.34 -20.17 -26.70
C ALA A 528 5.49 -19.43 -25.65
N GLU A 529 5.90 -19.41 -24.38
CA GLU A 529 5.20 -18.68 -23.33
C GLU A 529 5.27 -17.16 -23.53
N TYR A 530 6.43 -16.63 -23.95
CA TYR A 530 6.55 -15.21 -24.30
C TYR A 530 5.70 -14.84 -25.51
N GLU A 531 5.71 -15.68 -26.55
CA GLU A 531 4.94 -15.44 -27.77
C GLU A 531 3.44 -15.49 -27.51
N GLU A 532 2.98 -16.39 -26.65
CA GLU A 532 1.58 -16.47 -26.22
C GLU A 532 1.15 -15.18 -25.50
N ILE A 533 1.93 -14.74 -24.51
CA ILE A 533 1.65 -13.47 -23.80
C ILE A 533 1.65 -12.30 -24.77
N ASN A 534 2.67 -12.17 -25.60
CA ASN A 534 2.77 -11.07 -26.56
C ASN A 534 1.66 -11.11 -27.62
N ALA A 535 1.20 -12.30 -28.01
CA ALA A 535 0.09 -12.45 -28.95
C ALA A 535 -1.23 -11.95 -28.34
N GLN A 536 -1.46 -12.18 -27.04
CA GLN A 536 -2.62 -11.66 -26.32
C GLN A 536 -2.61 -10.12 -26.34
N TYR A 537 -1.48 -9.48 -26.01
CA TYR A 537 -1.35 -8.02 -26.03
C TYR A 537 -1.51 -7.44 -27.45
N ARG A 538 -0.95 -8.08 -28.48
CA ARG A 538 -1.18 -7.66 -29.88
C ARG A 538 -2.63 -7.78 -30.32
N ALA A 539 -3.33 -8.85 -29.89
CA ALA A 539 -4.74 -9.03 -30.19
C ALA A 539 -5.60 -7.95 -29.54
N LEU A 540 -5.28 -7.59 -28.30
CA LEU A 540 -5.92 -6.53 -27.56
C LEU A 540 -5.73 -5.16 -28.26
N GLU A 541 -4.52 -4.84 -28.67
CA GLU A 541 -4.21 -3.63 -29.42
C GLU A 541 -5.00 -3.58 -30.74
N ALA A 542 -5.02 -4.69 -31.49
CA ALA A 542 -5.76 -4.80 -32.73
C ALA A 542 -7.28 -4.67 -32.56
N SER A 543 -7.82 -5.00 -31.40
CA SER A 543 -9.24 -4.83 -31.07
C SER A 543 -9.64 -3.40 -30.75
N GLY A 544 -8.67 -2.49 -30.59
CA GLY A 544 -8.90 -1.11 -30.16
C GLY A 544 -9.29 -1.00 -28.68
N ALA A 545 -8.91 -1.97 -27.88
CA ALA A 545 -9.15 -1.96 -26.41
C ALA A 545 -8.54 -0.72 -25.77
N GLU A 546 -9.19 -0.17 -24.78
CA GLU A 546 -8.73 1.00 -24.04
C GLU A 546 -7.89 0.63 -22.82
N THR A 547 -7.95 -0.63 -22.38
CA THR A 547 -7.29 -1.10 -21.16
C THR A 547 -6.86 -2.57 -21.28
N SER A 548 -5.83 -2.96 -20.54
CA SER A 548 -5.32 -4.34 -20.53
C SER A 548 -6.29 -5.35 -19.89
N PHE A 549 -7.26 -4.93 -19.10
CA PHE A 549 -8.22 -5.86 -18.51
C PHE A 549 -9.29 -6.38 -19.49
N GLU A 550 -9.33 -5.90 -20.72
CA GLU A 550 -10.13 -6.50 -21.77
C GLU A 550 -9.57 -7.85 -22.26
N LEU A 551 -8.32 -8.18 -21.88
CA LEU A 551 -7.70 -9.49 -22.14
C LEU A 551 -8.41 -10.68 -21.47
N THR A 552 -9.14 -10.45 -20.39
CA THR A 552 -9.71 -11.53 -19.57
C THR A 552 -11.16 -11.85 -19.90
N ASN A 553 -11.64 -11.38 -21.06
CA ASN A 553 -13.02 -11.60 -21.55
C ASN A 553 -13.16 -12.73 -22.55
#